data_e0f0a05993f1920ea0042494fec8d58f
#
_entry.id   e0f0a05993f1920ea0042494fec8d58f
#
_cell.length_a   1.000
_cell.length_b   1.000
_cell.length_c   1.000
_cell.angle_alpha   90.00
_cell.angle_beta   90.00
_cell.angle_gamma   90.00
#
_symmetry.space_group_name_H-M   'P 1'
#
loop_
_entity.id
_entity.type
_entity.pdbx_description
1 polymer ?
#
loop_
_entity_poly.entity_id
_entity_poly.type
_entity_poly.pdbx_seq_one_letter_code
_entity_poly.pdbx_strand_id
1 'polypeptide(L)'
;MSEIPVIETPRLRLTALTERHFDDYAKMLGDADSTRWIGDGQPLDRMNAWRSMAMLLGHWALRGCGMWAIELKDTGEFIGRAGLMKPEGWPDLELGWMLKPEHRHHGYATEAGEAILAFAWNDMHAQRVISLVRIGNEASDHVAERLGGEHIDNIDFLGGATHLFAYYPPHREVRRAS
;
A
#
# COMPACT_ATOMS: atom_id res chain seq x y z
N MET A 1 2.54 -5.86 21.49
CA MET A 1 2.12 -5.56 20.09
C MET A 1 1.89 -6.90 19.41
N SER A 2 0.77 -7.07 18.73
CA SER A 2 0.58 -8.24 17.85
C SER A 2 1.66 -8.24 16.78
N GLU A 3 2.19 -9.41 16.47
CA GLU A 3 3.20 -9.58 15.42
C GLU A 3 2.59 -9.18 14.07
N ILE A 4 3.32 -8.38 13.28
CA ILE A 4 2.90 -8.02 11.91
C ILE A 4 3.03 -9.28 11.06
N PRO A 5 1.95 -9.76 10.43
CA PRO A 5 1.98 -11.00 9.67
C PRO A 5 2.92 -10.88 8.46
N VAL A 6 3.61 -11.95 8.12
CA VAL A 6 4.39 -12.08 6.89
C VAL A 6 3.49 -12.65 5.81
N ILE A 7 3.48 -12.04 4.63
CA ILE A 7 2.75 -12.53 3.46
C ILE A 7 3.78 -12.91 2.39
N GLU A 8 3.69 -14.12 1.89
CA GLU A 8 4.53 -14.64 0.82
C GLU A 8 3.75 -14.69 -0.49
N THR A 9 4.36 -14.22 -1.56
CA THR A 9 3.85 -14.33 -2.94
C THR A 9 4.87 -15.09 -3.81
N PRO A 10 4.63 -15.32 -5.10
CA PRO A 10 5.63 -15.98 -5.95
C PRO A 10 7.00 -15.29 -5.94
N ARG A 11 7.06 -13.96 -5.98
CA ARG A 11 8.31 -13.19 -6.10
C ARG A 11 8.64 -12.32 -4.89
N LEU A 12 7.64 -12.06 -4.02
CA LEU A 12 7.75 -11.07 -2.97
C LEU A 12 7.57 -11.70 -1.59
N ARG A 13 8.20 -11.04 -0.61
CA ARG A 13 7.93 -11.22 0.80
C ARG A 13 7.51 -9.87 1.40
N LEU A 14 6.30 -9.81 1.90
CA LEU A 14 5.78 -8.66 2.62
C LEU A 14 6.05 -8.89 4.11
N THR A 15 6.84 -8.02 4.73
CA THR A 15 7.28 -8.16 6.12
C THR A 15 7.16 -6.84 6.87
N ALA A 16 7.31 -6.87 8.18
CA ALA A 16 7.33 -5.65 8.98
C ALA A 16 8.46 -4.70 8.53
N LEU A 17 8.16 -3.41 8.45
CA LEU A 17 9.22 -2.39 8.36
C LEU A 17 10.08 -2.46 9.62
N THR A 18 11.40 -2.46 9.46
CA THR A 18 12.38 -2.47 10.55
C THR A 18 13.53 -1.53 10.24
N GLU A 19 14.38 -1.24 11.21
CA GLU A 19 15.52 -0.35 11.01
C GLU A 19 16.50 -0.82 9.91
N ARG A 20 16.55 -2.12 9.60
CA ARG A 20 17.37 -2.63 8.49
C ARG A 20 16.91 -2.07 7.11
N HIS A 21 15.65 -1.68 6.97
CA HIS A 21 15.09 -1.07 5.76
C HIS A 21 15.29 0.45 5.70
N PHE A 22 15.70 1.06 6.84
CA PHE A 22 15.58 2.51 6.99
C PHE A 22 16.44 3.28 5.99
N ASP A 23 17.65 2.85 5.69
CA ASP A 23 18.52 3.57 4.74
C ASP A 23 17.91 3.61 3.34
N ASP A 24 17.42 2.48 2.84
CA ASP A 24 16.75 2.39 1.56
C ASP A 24 15.39 3.13 1.57
N TYR A 25 14.65 3.02 2.66
CA TYR A 25 13.37 3.72 2.83
C TYR A 25 13.56 5.24 2.82
N ALA A 26 14.55 5.75 3.55
CA ALA A 26 14.87 7.18 3.57
C ALA A 26 15.37 7.69 2.21
N LYS A 27 16.16 6.88 1.51
CA LYS A 27 16.60 7.19 0.15
C LYS A 27 15.41 7.27 -0.82
N MET A 28 14.49 6.30 -0.76
CA MET A 28 13.27 6.30 -1.58
C MET A 28 12.38 7.52 -1.31
N LEU A 29 12.20 7.92 -0.03
CA LEU A 29 11.40 9.09 0.33
C LEU A 29 12.12 10.42 0.11
N GLY A 30 13.45 10.40 -0.02
CA GLY A 30 14.26 11.57 -0.39
C GLY A 30 14.32 11.83 -1.91
N ASP A 31 13.81 10.91 -2.71
CA ASP A 31 13.76 11.04 -4.16
C ASP A 31 12.47 11.75 -4.62
N ALA A 32 12.63 12.84 -5.39
CA ALA A 32 11.52 13.67 -5.83
C ALA A 32 10.56 12.96 -6.80
N ASP A 33 11.06 12.04 -7.62
CA ASP A 33 10.22 11.26 -8.52
C ASP A 33 9.37 10.23 -7.75
N SER A 34 9.95 9.67 -6.70
CA SER A 34 9.26 8.70 -5.84
C SER A 34 8.16 9.34 -4.99
N THR A 35 8.38 10.56 -4.50
CA THR A 35 7.43 11.25 -3.61
C THR A 35 6.41 12.11 -4.34
N ARG A 36 6.61 12.39 -5.59
CA ARG A 36 5.79 13.31 -6.43
C ARG A 36 4.27 13.11 -6.28
N TRP A 37 3.81 11.89 -6.02
CA TRP A 37 2.40 11.53 -5.89
C TRP A 37 1.98 11.18 -4.46
N ILE A 38 2.87 11.36 -3.47
CA ILE A 38 2.66 10.99 -2.07
C ILE A 38 2.57 12.26 -1.22
N GLY A 39 1.55 12.33 -0.36
CA GLY A 39 1.37 13.47 0.54
C GLY A 39 1.28 14.80 -0.20
N ASP A 40 2.18 15.72 0.12
CA ASP A 40 2.32 17.04 -0.53
C ASP A 40 3.23 17.02 -1.77
N GLY A 41 3.72 15.85 -2.16
CA GLY A 41 4.58 15.67 -3.34
C GLY A 41 6.04 16.09 -3.12
N GLN A 42 6.44 16.38 -1.88
CA GLN A 42 7.81 16.82 -1.57
C GLN A 42 8.68 15.68 -1.03
N PRO A 43 9.97 15.65 -1.40
CA PRO A 43 10.92 14.75 -0.79
C PRO A 43 11.05 14.95 0.71
N LEU A 44 11.24 13.86 1.45
CA LEU A 44 11.48 13.91 2.88
C LEU A 44 12.97 13.82 3.20
N ASP A 45 13.43 14.62 4.15
CA ASP A 45 14.73 14.41 4.76
C ASP A 45 14.75 13.13 5.63
N ARG A 46 15.93 12.68 6.06
CA ARG A 46 16.07 11.45 6.85
C ARG A 46 15.28 11.48 8.16
N MET A 47 15.20 12.63 8.83
CA MET A 47 14.44 12.77 10.08
C MET A 47 12.95 12.58 9.84
N ASN A 48 12.40 13.17 8.78
CA ASN A 48 11.00 13.03 8.43
C ASN A 48 10.69 11.66 7.82
N ALA A 49 11.62 11.05 7.10
CA ALA A 49 11.51 9.64 6.67
C ALA A 49 11.44 8.69 7.87
N TRP A 50 12.25 8.91 8.92
CA TRP A 50 12.18 8.12 10.15
C TRP A 50 10.83 8.29 10.87
N ARG A 51 10.34 9.53 10.98
CA ARG A 51 9.01 9.82 11.54
C ARG A 51 7.89 9.15 10.74
N SER A 52 8.00 9.15 9.42
CA SER A 52 7.07 8.44 8.54
C SER A 52 7.08 6.93 8.83
N MET A 53 8.25 6.30 8.93
CA MET A 53 8.35 4.88 9.27
C MET A 53 7.75 4.57 10.66
N ALA A 54 8.04 5.39 11.65
CA ALA A 54 7.49 5.25 12.99
C ALA A 54 5.96 5.37 13.01
N MET A 55 5.40 6.29 12.22
CA MET A 55 3.94 6.44 12.05
C MET A 55 3.31 5.20 11.42
N LEU A 56 3.94 4.61 10.40
CA LEU A 56 3.45 3.38 9.76
C LEU A 56 3.44 2.20 10.73
N LEU A 57 4.49 2.06 11.55
CA LEU A 57 4.53 1.04 12.61
C LEU A 57 3.51 1.32 13.72
N GLY A 58 3.33 2.60 14.09
CA GLY A 58 2.29 3.03 15.02
C GLY A 58 0.88 2.70 14.52
N HIS A 59 0.64 2.81 13.22
CA HIS A 59 -0.65 2.44 12.62
C HIS A 59 -0.98 0.95 12.83
N TRP A 60 0.00 0.06 12.66
CA TRP A 60 -0.16 -1.36 12.99
C TRP A 60 -0.56 -1.58 14.44
N ALA A 61 0.08 -0.87 15.37
CA ALA A 61 -0.23 -0.98 16.80
C ALA A 61 -1.63 -0.45 17.15
N LEU A 62 -2.08 0.61 16.48
CA LEU A 62 -3.35 1.28 16.77
C LEU A 62 -4.55 0.70 16.03
N ARG A 63 -4.36 0.18 14.82
CA ARG A 63 -5.44 -0.23 13.90
C ARG A 63 -5.42 -1.72 13.54
N GLY A 64 -4.35 -2.45 13.88
CA GLY A 64 -4.21 -3.87 13.54
C GLY A 64 -3.93 -4.14 12.06
N CYS A 65 -3.67 -3.11 11.27
CA CYS A 65 -3.24 -3.17 9.88
C CYS A 65 -2.26 -2.04 9.58
N GLY A 66 -1.58 -2.09 8.45
CA GLY A 66 -0.62 -1.04 8.07
C GLY A 66 0.17 -1.39 6.82
N MET A 67 1.27 -0.68 6.61
CA MET A 67 2.18 -0.90 5.50
C MET A 67 3.21 -1.99 5.83
N TRP A 68 3.43 -2.89 4.88
CA TRP A 68 4.54 -3.82 4.86
C TRP A 68 5.72 -3.26 4.09
N ALA A 69 6.92 -3.67 4.44
CA ALA A 69 8.06 -3.64 3.54
C ALA A 69 7.86 -4.71 2.46
N ILE A 70 8.19 -4.38 1.22
CA ILE A 70 8.23 -5.33 0.11
C ILE A 70 9.68 -5.71 -0.13
N GLU A 71 9.99 -7.00 -0.02
CA GLU A 71 11.31 -7.57 -0.31
C GLU A 71 11.21 -8.53 -1.50
N LEU A 72 12.23 -8.55 -2.37
CA LEU A 72 12.39 -9.61 -3.36
C LEU A 72 12.81 -10.90 -2.66
N LYS A 73 12.16 -12.01 -2.97
CA LYS A 73 12.45 -13.32 -2.30
C LYS A 73 13.84 -13.85 -2.59
N ASP A 74 14.33 -13.65 -3.79
CA ASP A 74 15.61 -14.19 -4.28
C ASP A 74 16.81 -13.45 -3.71
N THR A 75 16.68 -12.15 -3.41
CA THR A 75 17.82 -11.32 -2.98
C THR A 75 17.65 -10.78 -1.56
N GLY A 76 16.43 -10.72 -1.04
CA GLY A 76 16.08 -10.04 0.20
C GLY A 76 16.11 -8.51 0.08
N GLU A 77 16.24 -7.98 -1.13
CA GLU A 77 16.30 -6.54 -1.37
C GLU A 77 14.95 -5.88 -1.03
N PHE A 78 15.02 -4.79 -0.26
CA PHE A 78 13.87 -3.90 -0.06
C PHE A 78 13.60 -3.09 -1.34
N ILE A 79 12.42 -3.24 -1.90
CA ILE A 79 12.02 -2.58 -3.14
C ILE A 79 10.90 -1.55 -2.99
N GLY A 80 10.32 -1.44 -1.81
CA GLY A 80 9.22 -0.51 -1.56
C GLY A 80 8.33 -0.90 -0.40
N ARG A 81 7.15 -0.33 -0.36
CA ARG A 81 6.12 -0.63 0.64
C ARG A 81 4.73 -0.71 0.00
N ALA A 82 3.87 -1.53 0.56
CA ALA A 82 2.43 -1.55 0.26
C ALA A 82 1.66 -1.99 1.50
N GLY A 83 0.38 -1.64 1.57
CA GLY A 83 -0.42 -2.04 2.71
C GLY A 83 -1.75 -1.33 2.85
N LEU A 84 -2.36 -1.52 4.01
CA LEU A 84 -3.68 -1.03 4.35
C LEU A 84 -3.58 0.09 5.41
N MET A 85 -4.17 1.23 5.11
CA MET A 85 -4.16 2.40 5.98
C MET A 85 -5.58 2.95 6.20
N LYS A 86 -5.88 3.29 7.44
CA LYS A 86 -7.08 4.07 7.81
C LYS A 86 -6.76 4.97 8.98
N PRO A 87 -5.87 5.95 8.82
CA PRO A 87 -5.64 6.94 9.87
C PRO A 87 -6.86 7.83 10.04
N GLU A 88 -6.86 8.66 11.08
CA GLU A 88 -7.94 9.62 11.31
C GLU A 88 -8.07 10.58 10.13
N GLY A 89 -9.32 10.79 9.67
CA GLY A 89 -9.63 11.63 8.51
C GLY A 89 -9.61 10.93 7.15
N TRP A 90 -9.24 9.64 7.08
CA TRP A 90 -9.34 8.86 5.85
C TRP A 90 -10.79 8.47 5.55
N PRO A 91 -11.22 8.50 4.26
CA PRO A 91 -12.59 8.17 3.89
C PRO A 91 -12.94 6.70 4.12
N ASP A 92 -11.97 5.79 3.96
CA ASP A 92 -12.12 4.37 4.25
C ASP A 92 -10.76 3.65 4.37
N LEU A 93 -10.78 2.32 4.51
CA LEU A 93 -9.59 1.47 4.51
C LEU A 93 -8.93 1.54 3.12
N GLU A 94 -7.74 2.14 3.06
CA GLU A 94 -7.01 2.39 1.82
C GLU A 94 -5.93 1.34 1.59
N LEU A 95 -5.90 0.76 0.40
CA LEU A 95 -4.76 0.04 -0.15
C LEU A 95 -3.85 1.03 -0.87
N GLY A 96 -2.63 1.20 -0.37
CA GLY A 96 -1.61 2.06 -0.97
C GLY A 96 -0.32 1.29 -1.28
N TRP A 97 0.47 1.80 -2.20
CA TRP A 97 1.76 1.24 -2.61
C TRP A 97 2.75 2.33 -3.03
N MET A 98 4.02 2.01 -2.89
CA MET A 98 5.14 2.82 -3.36
C MET A 98 6.34 1.91 -3.62
N LEU A 99 6.94 2.00 -4.80
CA LEU A 99 8.12 1.24 -5.19
C LEU A 99 9.28 2.17 -5.52
N LYS A 100 10.49 1.70 -5.25
CA LYS A 100 11.71 2.31 -5.79
C LYS A 100 11.60 2.42 -7.32
N PRO A 101 12.10 3.50 -7.97
CA PRO A 101 11.97 3.71 -9.41
C PRO A 101 12.44 2.53 -10.26
N GLU A 102 13.56 1.93 -9.90
CA GLU A 102 14.18 0.80 -10.61
C GLU A 102 13.38 -0.50 -10.58
N HIS A 103 12.40 -0.59 -9.67
CA HIS A 103 11.53 -1.78 -9.50
C HIS A 103 10.10 -1.56 -10.01
N ARG A 104 9.82 -0.42 -10.63
CA ARG A 104 8.53 -0.15 -11.27
C ARG A 104 8.39 -0.94 -12.58
N HIS A 105 7.16 -1.06 -13.07
CA HIS A 105 6.82 -1.73 -14.34
C HIS A 105 7.13 -3.25 -14.41
N HIS A 106 7.44 -3.89 -13.28
CA HIS A 106 7.67 -5.33 -13.17
C HIS A 106 6.44 -6.10 -12.64
N GLY A 107 5.33 -5.41 -12.37
CA GLY A 107 4.11 -6.00 -11.81
C GLY A 107 4.14 -6.21 -10.29
N TYR A 108 5.18 -5.77 -9.59
CA TYR A 108 5.32 -5.99 -8.14
C TYR A 108 4.24 -5.29 -7.32
N ALA A 109 3.81 -4.08 -7.70
CA ALA A 109 2.72 -3.39 -7.00
C ALA A 109 1.40 -4.15 -7.11
N THR A 110 1.09 -4.71 -8.28
CA THR A 110 -0.09 -5.55 -8.50
C THR A 110 -0.01 -6.83 -7.68
N GLU A 111 1.12 -7.55 -7.75
CA GLU A 111 1.34 -8.79 -6.99
C GLU A 111 1.20 -8.58 -5.47
N ALA A 112 1.80 -7.51 -4.93
CA ALA A 112 1.65 -7.15 -3.53
C ALA A 112 0.20 -6.76 -3.20
N GLY A 113 -0.44 -5.97 -4.04
CA GLY A 113 -1.83 -5.51 -3.86
C GLY A 113 -2.82 -6.67 -3.83
N GLU A 114 -2.69 -7.66 -4.71
CA GLU A 114 -3.52 -8.87 -4.72
C GLU A 114 -3.43 -9.63 -3.39
N ALA A 115 -2.21 -9.83 -2.89
CA ALA A 115 -1.99 -10.52 -1.63
C ALA A 115 -2.54 -9.73 -0.42
N ILE A 116 -2.42 -8.40 -0.44
CA ILE A 116 -2.95 -7.52 0.60
C ILE A 116 -4.48 -7.47 0.57
N LEU A 117 -5.10 -7.44 -0.61
CA LEU A 117 -6.56 -7.53 -0.73
C LEU A 117 -7.06 -8.88 -0.21
N ALA A 118 -6.37 -9.99 -0.53
CA ALA A 118 -6.70 -11.31 0.02
C ALA A 118 -6.64 -11.31 1.56
N PHE A 119 -5.63 -10.68 2.16
CA PHE A 119 -5.54 -10.49 3.61
C PHE A 119 -6.70 -9.63 4.14
N ALA A 120 -7.05 -8.53 3.46
CA ALA A 120 -8.18 -7.69 3.85
C ALA A 120 -9.50 -8.49 3.90
N TRP A 121 -9.73 -9.37 2.92
CA TRP A 121 -10.95 -10.17 2.84
C TRP A 121 -10.99 -11.33 3.84
N ASN A 122 -9.89 -12.07 3.94
CA ASN A 122 -9.85 -13.33 4.68
C ASN A 122 -9.56 -13.14 6.18
N ASP A 123 -8.67 -12.23 6.51
CA ASP A 123 -8.18 -12.04 7.88
C ASP A 123 -8.86 -10.86 8.58
N MET A 124 -9.09 -9.76 7.87
CA MET A 124 -9.75 -8.57 8.44
C MET A 124 -11.27 -8.56 8.22
N HIS A 125 -11.80 -9.42 7.35
CA HIS A 125 -13.23 -9.45 6.98
C HIS A 125 -13.75 -8.11 6.47
N ALA A 126 -12.88 -7.35 5.79
CA ALA A 126 -13.24 -6.07 5.22
C ALA A 126 -14.34 -6.25 4.16
N GLN A 127 -15.29 -5.31 4.12
CA GLN A 127 -16.39 -5.33 3.15
C GLN A 127 -16.10 -4.45 1.94
N ARG A 128 -15.17 -3.53 2.08
CA ARG A 128 -14.69 -2.62 1.05
C ARG A 128 -13.26 -2.17 1.39
N VAL A 129 -12.45 -2.01 0.36
CA VAL A 129 -11.14 -1.34 0.41
C VAL A 129 -11.16 -0.28 -0.68
N ILE A 130 -10.46 0.82 -0.49
CA ILE A 130 -10.32 1.87 -1.50
C ILE A 130 -8.86 2.05 -1.89
N SER A 131 -8.61 2.75 -3.00
CA SER A 131 -7.32 3.38 -3.30
C SER A 131 -7.55 4.83 -3.70
N LEU A 132 -6.66 5.69 -3.24
CA LEU A 132 -6.66 7.13 -3.51
C LEU A 132 -5.47 7.44 -4.43
N VAL A 133 -5.75 7.71 -5.70
CA VAL A 133 -4.73 7.95 -6.71
C VAL A 133 -4.78 9.39 -7.18
N ARG A 134 -3.70 10.16 -7.02
CA ARG A 134 -3.60 11.53 -7.53
C ARG A 134 -3.88 11.55 -9.02
N ILE A 135 -4.77 12.44 -9.49
CA ILE A 135 -5.06 12.61 -10.91
C ILE A 135 -3.77 12.98 -11.67
N GLY A 136 -3.48 12.22 -12.72
CA GLY A 136 -2.23 12.30 -13.49
C GLY A 136 -1.20 11.22 -13.14
N ASN A 137 -1.43 10.41 -12.09
CA ASN A 137 -0.61 9.25 -11.77
C ASN A 137 -1.12 7.99 -12.50
N GLU A 138 -1.01 8.00 -13.82
CA GLU A 138 -1.52 6.92 -14.71
C GLU A 138 -0.97 5.54 -14.33
N ALA A 139 0.27 5.48 -13.86
CA ALA A 139 0.87 4.21 -13.44
C ALA A 139 0.12 3.58 -12.26
N SER A 140 -0.32 4.39 -11.29
CA SER A 140 -1.11 3.90 -10.16
C SER A 140 -2.57 3.65 -10.54
N ASP A 141 -3.16 4.43 -11.47
CA ASP A 141 -4.47 4.12 -12.03
C ASP A 141 -4.49 2.72 -12.65
N HIS A 142 -3.50 2.39 -13.48
CA HIS A 142 -3.37 1.06 -14.08
C HIS A 142 -3.16 -0.06 -13.05
N VAL A 143 -2.47 0.20 -11.95
CA VAL A 143 -2.36 -0.80 -10.86
C VAL A 143 -3.72 -1.00 -10.20
N ALA A 144 -4.43 0.09 -9.87
CA ALA A 144 -5.75 0.01 -9.26
C ALA A 144 -6.74 -0.79 -10.14
N GLU A 145 -6.78 -0.51 -11.44
CA GLU A 145 -7.61 -1.21 -12.41
C GLU A 145 -7.27 -2.71 -12.53
N ARG A 146 -5.97 -3.06 -12.58
CA ARG A 146 -5.51 -4.47 -12.62
C ARG A 146 -5.88 -5.25 -11.38
N LEU A 147 -5.96 -4.58 -10.23
CA LEU A 147 -6.43 -5.16 -8.97
C LEU A 147 -7.96 -5.32 -8.92
N GLY A 148 -8.67 -4.94 -9.98
CA GLY A 148 -10.13 -4.98 -10.04
C GLY A 148 -10.82 -3.80 -9.36
N GLY A 149 -10.10 -2.70 -9.16
CA GLY A 149 -10.66 -1.45 -8.63
C GLY A 149 -11.64 -0.81 -9.60
N GLU A 150 -12.81 -0.45 -9.10
CA GLU A 150 -13.80 0.35 -9.81
C GLU A 150 -13.58 1.83 -9.49
N HIS A 151 -13.37 2.67 -10.50
CA HIS A 151 -13.34 4.12 -10.30
C HIS A 151 -14.76 4.60 -9.96
N ILE A 152 -14.95 5.10 -8.74
CA ILE A 152 -16.28 5.46 -8.23
C ILE A 152 -16.48 6.95 -8.07
N ASP A 153 -15.42 7.75 -7.92
CA ASP A 153 -15.53 9.20 -7.74
C ASP A 153 -14.20 9.92 -7.98
N ASN A 154 -14.27 11.24 -8.11
CA ASN A 154 -13.14 12.17 -8.04
C ASN A 154 -13.35 13.08 -6.83
N ILE A 155 -12.41 13.04 -5.90
CA ILE A 155 -12.50 13.82 -4.66
C ILE A 155 -11.29 14.75 -4.52
N ASP A 156 -11.43 15.81 -3.73
CA ASP A 156 -10.28 16.53 -3.20
C ASP A 156 -9.83 15.83 -1.91
N PHE A 157 -8.61 15.35 -1.88
CA PHE A 157 -8.06 14.69 -0.71
C PHE A 157 -6.65 15.19 -0.44
N LEU A 158 -6.41 15.66 0.80
CA LEU A 158 -5.14 16.26 1.22
C LEU A 158 -4.65 17.36 0.25
N GLY A 159 -5.60 18.23 -0.22
CA GLY A 159 -5.32 19.37 -1.08
C GLY A 159 -4.98 19.00 -2.53
N GLY A 160 -5.41 17.85 -3.03
CA GLY A 160 -5.23 17.50 -4.43
C GLY A 160 -6.32 16.62 -5.00
N ALA A 161 -6.64 16.87 -6.27
CA ALA A 161 -7.60 16.10 -7.02
C ALA A 161 -7.18 14.63 -7.13
N THR A 162 -8.07 13.72 -6.79
CA THR A 162 -7.77 12.32 -6.53
C THR A 162 -8.85 11.42 -7.08
N HIS A 163 -8.48 10.40 -7.87
CA HIS A 163 -9.37 9.31 -8.23
C HIS A 163 -9.61 8.42 -7.01
N LEU A 164 -10.86 8.09 -6.74
CA LEU A 164 -11.27 7.14 -5.73
C LEU A 164 -11.65 5.82 -6.39
N PHE A 165 -10.84 4.80 -6.19
CA PHE A 165 -11.14 3.43 -6.60
C PHE A 165 -11.68 2.65 -5.42
N ALA A 166 -12.62 1.72 -5.68
CA ALA A 166 -13.14 0.80 -4.67
C ALA A 166 -12.96 -0.65 -5.11
N TYR A 167 -12.63 -1.49 -4.13
CA TYR A 167 -12.52 -2.94 -4.26
C TYR A 167 -13.51 -3.60 -3.32
N TYR A 168 -14.09 -4.71 -3.77
CA TYR A 168 -15.04 -5.49 -3.01
C TYR A 168 -14.58 -6.95 -2.92
N PRO A 169 -14.91 -7.66 -1.82
CA PRO A 169 -14.54 -9.07 -1.71
C PRO A 169 -15.22 -9.87 -2.83
N PRO A 170 -14.53 -10.87 -3.41
CA PRO A 170 -15.12 -11.75 -4.39
C PRO A 170 -16.36 -12.40 -3.78
N HIS A 171 -17.49 -12.41 -4.51
CA HIS A 171 -18.72 -13.04 -4.05
C HIS A 171 -18.43 -14.50 -3.68
N ARG A 172 -18.53 -14.84 -2.40
CA ARG A 172 -18.59 -16.25 -2.00
C ARG A 172 -19.88 -16.80 -2.58
N GLU A 173 -19.80 -17.66 -3.58
CA GLU A 173 -20.93 -18.52 -3.94
C GLU A 173 -21.40 -19.22 -2.66
N VAL A 174 -22.58 -18.82 -2.19
CA VAL A 174 -23.25 -19.55 -1.11
C VAL A 174 -23.51 -20.94 -1.69
N ARG A 175 -22.66 -21.93 -1.33
CA ARG A 175 -22.97 -23.33 -1.57
C ARG A 175 -24.33 -23.56 -0.91
N ARG A 176 -25.39 -23.59 -1.72
CA ARG A 176 -26.67 -24.11 -1.30
C ARG A 176 -26.43 -25.57 -0.92
N ALA A 177 -26.44 -25.86 0.38
CA ALA A 177 -26.50 -27.21 0.86
C ALA A 177 -27.78 -27.84 0.28
N SER A 178 -27.60 -28.86 -0.50
CA SER A 178 -28.67 -29.73 -1.04
C SER A 178 -29.15 -30.66 0.06
#